data_0866c61ea6c7ac53b0e169e531b7119f
#
_entry.id   0866c61ea6c7ac53b0e169e531b7119f
#
_cell.length_a   1.000
_cell.length_b   1.000
_cell.length_c   1.000
_cell.angle_alpha   90.00
_cell.angle_beta   90.00
_cell.angle_gamma   90.00
#
_symmetry.space_group_name_H-M   'P 1'
#
loop_
_entity.id
_entity.type
_entity.pdbx_description
1 polymer ?
#
loop_
_entity_poly.entity_id
_entity_poly.type
_entity_poly.pdbx_seq_one_letter_code
_entity_poly.pdbx_strand_id
1 'polypeptide(L)'
;MQASYRQCRLRDEYKYESYILNEDMPYEMIDKHFSLLGVDLLDAQIDFEYGDEEILAAHGVAEKGAFRVGKQTYQTVLVQPMLNIRSSTLALLEAFAAQGGQIVLVGSAPGFVDGKSSRRALDFFSAHARRVTEGVDFFDYAPAVDVLCALGCRTVETSSPVPQIKVHRRLWDGRDIVFLANISRRT
;
A
#
# COMPACT_ATOMS: atom_id res chain seq x y z
N MET A 1 13.30 -12.56 0.47
CA MET A 1 13.95 -12.34 1.78
C MET A 1 15.13 -11.36 1.76
N GLN A 2 15.83 -11.14 0.64
CA GLN A 2 16.92 -10.14 0.55
C GLN A 2 16.46 -8.69 0.30
N ALA A 3 15.29 -8.48 -0.29
CA ALA A 3 14.78 -7.14 -0.60
C ALA A 3 14.42 -6.33 0.65
N SER A 4 13.74 -6.93 1.64
CA SER A 4 13.36 -6.24 2.88
C SER A 4 14.55 -5.85 3.77
N TYR A 5 15.67 -6.57 3.67
CA TYR A 5 16.89 -6.25 4.43
C TYR A 5 17.65 -5.04 3.85
N ARG A 6 17.54 -4.80 2.56
CA ARG A 6 18.07 -3.61 1.90
C ARG A 6 17.26 -2.35 2.24
N GLN A 7 15.97 -2.48 2.40
CA GLN A 7 15.05 -1.34 2.58
C GLN A 7 15.22 -0.62 3.93
N CYS A 8 15.50 -1.35 5.03
CA CYS A 8 15.78 -0.68 6.33
C CYS A 8 17.08 0.13 6.31
N ARG A 9 18.04 -0.23 5.45
CA ARG A 9 19.27 0.55 5.19
C ARG A 9 19.02 1.75 4.28
N LEU A 10 18.09 1.62 3.35
CA LEU A 10 17.87 2.60 2.30
C LEU A 10 17.35 3.96 2.85
N ARG A 11 16.63 4.00 3.96
CA ARG A 11 16.15 5.27 4.51
C ARG A 11 17.30 6.17 4.99
N ASP A 12 18.36 5.58 5.53
CA ASP A 12 19.56 6.33 5.95
C ASP A 12 20.57 6.50 4.79
N GLU A 13 20.66 5.53 3.89
CA GLU A 13 21.53 5.57 2.72
C GLU A 13 20.96 6.45 1.60
N TYR A 14 19.64 6.53 1.40
CA TYR A 14 19.01 7.48 0.47
C TYR A 14 19.19 8.95 0.89
N LYS A 15 19.51 9.23 2.13
CA LYS A 15 19.95 10.57 2.54
C LYS A 15 21.38 10.89 2.10
N TYR A 16 22.20 9.90 1.77
CA TYR A 16 23.63 10.07 1.51
C TYR A 16 24.05 9.82 0.07
N GLU A 17 23.38 8.98 -0.65
CA GLU A 17 23.60 8.82 -2.07
C GLU A 17 22.47 9.57 -2.80
N SER A 18 22.74 10.85 -3.08
CA SER A 18 22.14 11.48 -4.24
C SER A 18 22.60 10.71 -5.49
N TYR A 19 22.11 9.49 -5.66
CA TYR A 19 21.89 9.04 -7.00
C TYR A 19 21.07 10.16 -7.59
N ILE A 20 21.63 10.74 -8.62
CA ILE A 20 20.95 11.67 -9.49
C ILE A 20 19.73 10.89 -9.99
N LEU A 21 18.71 10.84 -9.12
CA LEU A 21 17.36 10.48 -9.54
C LEU A 21 17.10 11.56 -10.56
N ASN A 22 17.11 11.17 -11.80
CA ASN A 22 16.71 12.06 -12.85
C ASN A 22 15.25 12.35 -12.55
N GLU A 23 14.94 13.49 -11.91
CA GLU A 23 13.60 13.88 -11.48
C GLU A 23 12.62 13.89 -12.66
N ASP A 24 13.17 13.87 -13.88
CA ASP A 24 12.42 13.74 -15.14
C ASP A 24 11.96 12.28 -15.44
N MET A 25 12.32 11.29 -14.60
CA MET A 25 11.97 9.89 -14.83
C MET A 25 10.85 9.43 -13.90
N PRO A 26 9.59 9.50 -14.35
CA PRO A 26 8.42 9.22 -13.49
C PRO A 26 8.42 7.83 -12.84
N TYR A 27 9.05 6.83 -13.48
CA TYR A 27 9.10 5.47 -12.95
C TYR A 27 10.03 5.32 -11.73
N GLU A 28 11.13 6.10 -11.66
CA GLU A 28 12.03 6.08 -10.48
C GLU A 28 11.32 6.63 -9.25
N MET A 29 10.54 7.69 -9.44
CA MET A 29 9.72 8.26 -8.38
C MET A 29 8.66 7.26 -7.91
N ILE A 30 8.01 6.54 -8.82
CA ILE A 30 7.01 5.52 -8.48
C ILE A 30 7.64 4.37 -7.71
N ASP A 31 8.81 3.88 -8.13
CA ASP A 31 9.55 2.82 -7.43
C ASP A 31 9.94 3.25 -6.01
N LYS A 32 10.37 4.49 -5.85
CA LYS A 32 10.69 5.07 -4.55
C LYS A 32 9.43 5.19 -3.66
N HIS A 33 8.30 5.66 -4.19
CA HIS A 33 7.02 5.68 -3.47
C HIS A 33 6.61 4.29 -3.04
N PHE A 34 6.69 3.30 -3.93
CA PHE A 34 6.37 1.91 -3.66
C PHE A 34 7.18 1.35 -2.49
N SER A 35 8.50 1.56 -2.53
CA SER A 35 9.42 1.02 -1.54
C SER A 35 9.26 1.66 -0.17
N LEU A 36 9.20 3.00 -0.11
CA LEU A 36 9.18 3.74 1.15
C LEU A 36 7.81 3.65 1.85
N LEU A 37 6.71 3.70 1.10
CA LEU A 37 5.38 3.49 1.65
C LEU A 37 5.28 2.10 2.31
N GLY A 38 5.79 1.05 1.65
CA GLY A 38 5.81 -0.29 2.23
C GLY A 38 6.61 -0.38 3.54
N VAL A 39 7.75 0.33 3.62
CA VAL A 39 8.54 0.42 4.87
C VAL A 39 7.73 1.08 5.98
N ASP A 40 7.10 2.22 5.72
CA ASP A 40 6.34 2.96 6.73
C ASP A 40 5.11 2.17 7.23
N LEU A 41 4.45 1.40 6.34
CA LEU A 41 3.37 0.49 6.75
C LEU A 41 3.89 -0.61 7.69
N LEU A 42 5.00 -1.25 7.36
CA LEU A 42 5.61 -2.28 8.21
C LEU A 42 6.12 -1.71 9.54
N ASP A 43 6.64 -0.48 9.56
CA ASP A 43 7.10 0.20 10.77
C ASP A 43 5.93 0.54 11.71
N ALA A 44 4.74 0.74 11.14
CA ALA A 44 3.50 0.98 11.87
C ALA A 44 2.74 -0.30 12.26
N GLN A 45 3.31 -1.49 12.06
CA GLN A 45 2.68 -2.78 12.30
C GLN A 45 1.39 -2.99 11.48
N ILE A 46 1.32 -2.43 10.29
CA ILE A 46 0.26 -2.70 9.32
C ILE A 46 0.73 -3.85 8.42
N ASP A 47 0.09 -5.01 8.56
CA ASP A 47 0.34 -6.16 7.68
C ASP A 47 -0.41 -5.95 6.37
N PHE A 48 0.24 -6.18 5.24
CA PHE A 48 -0.35 -5.99 3.91
C PHE A 48 0.22 -6.97 2.89
N GLU A 49 -0.47 -7.11 1.78
CA GLU A 49 0.00 -7.87 0.62
C GLU A 49 -0.04 -6.97 -0.63
N TYR A 50 0.95 -7.13 -1.50
CA TYR A 50 0.95 -6.42 -2.77
C TYR A 50 -0.04 -7.06 -3.74
N GLY A 51 -0.88 -6.23 -4.35
CA GLY A 51 -1.82 -6.64 -5.39
C GLY A 51 -1.16 -6.62 -6.76
N ASP A 52 -0.90 -7.79 -7.34
CA ASP A 52 -0.53 -7.90 -8.74
C ASP A 52 -1.79 -7.88 -9.62
N GLU A 53 -1.83 -7.02 -10.64
CA GLU A 53 -3.03 -6.80 -11.46
C GLU A 53 -3.44 -8.03 -12.30
N GLU A 54 -2.51 -8.93 -12.65
CA GLU A 54 -2.85 -10.18 -13.34
C GLU A 54 -3.47 -11.19 -12.37
N ILE A 55 -2.92 -11.27 -11.16
CA ILE A 55 -3.50 -12.10 -10.10
C ILE A 55 -4.87 -11.55 -9.69
N LEU A 56 -5.02 -10.24 -9.57
CA LEU A 56 -6.31 -9.61 -9.28
C LEU A 56 -7.34 -9.91 -10.38
N ALA A 57 -6.97 -9.82 -11.65
CA ALA A 57 -7.86 -10.12 -12.76
C ALA A 57 -8.30 -11.60 -12.80
N ALA A 58 -7.42 -12.53 -12.40
CA ALA A 58 -7.70 -13.95 -12.41
C ALA A 58 -8.45 -14.45 -11.16
N HIS A 59 -8.19 -13.86 -10.00
CA HIS A 59 -8.61 -14.39 -8.69
C HIS A 59 -9.30 -13.37 -7.78
N GLY A 60 -9.36 -12.10 -8.21
CA GLY A 60 -9.96 -11.01 -7.43
C GLY A 60 -11.48 -11.01 -7.54
N VAL A 61 -12.16 -10.84 -6.42
CA VAL A 61 -13.63 -10.69 -6.36
C VAL A 61 -13.96 -9.64 -5.30
N ALA A 62 -14.85 -8.72 -5.66
CA ALA A 62 -15.45 -7.78 -4.71
C ALA A 62 -16.81 -8.34 -4.28
N GLU A 63 -16.98 -8.70 -3.01
CA GLU A 63 -18.21 -9.26 -2.49
C GLU A 63 -18.46 -8.86 -1.03
N LYS A 64 -19.68 -8.50 -0.71
CA LYS A 64 -20.12 -8.19 0.68
C LYS A 64 -19.28 -7.12 1.38
N GLY A 65 -18.82 -6.11 0.63
CA GLY A 65 -17.96 -5.05 1.16
C GLY A 65 -16.50 -5.47 1.44
N ALA A 66 -16.10 -6.63 0.94
CA ALA A 66 -14.75 -7.15 1.06
C ALA A 66 -14.11 -7.37 -0.31
N PHE A 67 -12.80 -7.21 -0.38
CA PHE A 67 -11.99 -7.53 -1.54
C PHE A 67 -11.29 -8.86 -1.30
N ARG A 68 -11.71 -9.89 -2.00
CA ARG A 68 -11.16 -11.24 -1.84
C ARG A 68 -10.23 -11.58 -3.01
N VAL A 69 -9.05 -12.12 -2.68
CA VAL A 69 -8.09 -12.65 -3.66
C VAL A 69 -7.71 -14.06 -3.24
N GLY A 70 -8.13 -15.05 -3.99
CA GLY A 70 -7.96 -16.45 -3.62
C GLY A 70 -8.64 -16.77 -2.28
N LYS A 71 -7.83 -17.06 -1.25
CA LYS A 71 -8.29 -17.37 0.12
C LYS A 71 -8.24 -16.17 1.06
N GLN A 72 -7.61 -15.09 0.67
CA GLN A 72 -7.44 -13.89 1.50
C GLN A 72 -8.56 -12.88 1.26
N THR A 73 -8.89 -12.14 2.30
CA THR A 73 -9.97 -11.14 2.29
C THR A 73 -9.49 -9.86 2.92
N TYR A 74 -9.70 -8.75 2.24
CA TYR A 74 -9.25 -7.42 2.64
C TYR A 74 -10.46 -6.49 2.79
N GLN A 75 -10.44 -5.65 3.82
CA GLN A 75 -11.47 -4.62 4.07
C GLN A 75 -11.06 -3.25 3.52
N THR A 76 -9.77 -3.04 3.34
CA THR A 76 -9.19 -1.80 2.86
C THR A 76 -8.23 -2.08 1.72
N VAL A 77 -8.34 -1.30 0.66
CA VAL A 77 -7.37 -1.29 -0.46
C VAL A 77 -6.62 0.03 -0.43
N LEU A 78 -5.30 -0.05 -0.35
CA LEU A 78 -4.41 1.10 -0.50
C LEU A 78 -3.90 1.16 -1.93
N VAL A 79 -4.16 2.27 -2.59
CA VAL A 79 -3.65 2.57 -3.93
C VAL A 79 -2.50 3.55 -3.81
N GLN A 80 -1.33 3.11 -4.18
CA GLN A 80 -0.10 3.91 -4.17
C GLN A 80 0.00 4.81 -5.41
N PRO A 81 0.92 5.78 -5.45
CA PRO A 81 1.19 6.57 -6.65
C PRO A 81 1.49 5.67 -7.85
N MET A 82 0.75 5.84 -8.93
CA MET A 82 0.91 5.11 -10.19
C MET A 82 0.44 5.94 -11.37
N LEU A 83 0.99 5.69 -12.56
CA LEU A 83 0.61 6.40 -13.78
C LEU A 83 -0.56 5.73 -14.50
N ASN A 84 -0.60 4.41 -14.46
CA ASN A 84 -1.53 3.59 -15.21
C ASN A 84 -2.17 2.53 -14.31
N ILE A 85 -3.43 2.23 -14.56
CA ILE A 85 -4.16 1.13 -13.93
C ILE A 85 -4.82 0.29 -15.02
N ARG A 86 -4.91 -1.02 -14.85
CA ARG A 86 -5.67 -1.87 -15.77
C ARG A 86 -7.18 -1.65 -15.58
N SER A 87 -7.92 -1.69 -16.66
CA SER A 87 -9.39 -1.57 -16.63
C SER A 87 -10.06 -2.66 -15.79
N SER A 88 -9.48 -3.86 -15.75
CA SER A 88 -9.93 -4.97 -14.89
C SER A 88 -9.77 -4.66 -13.40
N THR A 89 -8.62 -4.11 -13.00
CA THR A 89 -8.37 -3.69 -11.62
C THR A 89 -9.29 -2.56 -11.22
N LEU A 90 -9.46 -1.56 -12.09
CA LEU A 90 -10.38 -0.45 -11.84
C LEU A 90 -11.82 -0.94 -11.66
N ALA A 91 -12.28 -1.88 -12.51
CA ALA A 91 -13.62 -2.46 -12.39
C ALA A 91 -13.83 -3.22 -11.06
N LEU A 92 -12.79 -3.94 -10.59
CA LEU A 92 -12.83 -4.59 -9.27
C LEU A 92 -12.92 -3.57 -8.13
N LEU A 93 -12.17 -2.46 -8.22
CA LEU A 93 -12.23 -1.38 -7.22
C LEU A 93 -13.58 -0.66 -7.25
N GLU A 94 -14.16 -0.43 -8.42
CA GLU A 94 -15.52 0.11 -8.59
C GLU A 94 -16.56 -0.80 -7.91
N ALA A 95 -16.49 -2.11 -8.15
CA ALA A 95 -17.37 -3.08 -7.53
C ALA A 95 -17.19 -3.17 -6.00
N PHE A 96 -15.95 -3.04 -5.52
CA PHE A 96 -15.61 -3.03 -4.10
C PHE A 96 -16.16 -1.77 -3.41
N ALA A 97 -15.95 -0.58 -3.99
CA ALA A 97 -16.48 0.67 -3.47
C ALA A 97 -18.01 0.69 -3.45
N ALA A 98 -18.66 0.17 -4.49
CA ALA A 98 -20.13 0.09 -4.57
C ALA A 98 -20.74 -0.76 -3.44
N GLN A 99 -19.97 -1.62 -2.81
CA GLN A 99 -20.38 -2.46 -1.68
C GLN A 99 -19.91 -1.91 -0.32
N GLY A 100 -19.40 -0.68 -0.27
CA GLY A 100 -18.94 -0.04 0.95
C GLY A 100 -17.50 -0.38 1.33
N GLY A 101 -16.73 -0.98 0.43
CA GLY A 101 -15.30 -1.24 0.61
C GLY A 101 -14.49 0.04 0.75
N GLN A 102 -13.45 0.00 1.55
CA GLN A 102 -12.65 1.20 1.85
C GLN A 102 -11.44 1.30 0.94
N ILE A 103 -11.31 2.45 0.27
CA ILE A 103 -10.17 2.73 -0.62
C ILE A 103 -9.43 3.97 -0.11
N VAL A 104 -8.13 3.81 0.08
CA VAL A 104 -7.21 4.91 0.38
C VAL A 104 -6.31 5.13 -0.82
N LEU A 105 -6.30 6.35 -1.35
CA LEU A 105 -5.43 6.75 -2.46
C LEU A 105 -4.32 7.65 -1.91
N VAL A 106 -3.07 7.23 -2.09
CA VAL A 106 -1.89 8.03 -1.77
C VAL A 106 -1.42 8.78 -3.02
N GLY A 107 -1.36 10.09 -2.91
CA GLY A 107 -0.95 10.96 -4.01
C GLY A 107 -2.03 11.20 -5.06
N SER A 108 -1.68 11.09 -6.32
CA SER A 108 -2.55 11.37 -7.46
C SER A 108 -3.13 10.10 -8.06
N ALA A 109 -4.39 10.20 -8.53
CA ALA A 109 -5.00 9.12 -9.27
C ALA A 109 -4.27 8.91 -10.63
N PRO A 110 -4.22 7.66 -11.14
CA PRO A 110 -3.62 7.37 -12.43
C PRO A 110 -4.33 8.11 -13.57
N GLY A 111 -3.55 8.71 -14.47
CA GLY A 111 -4.05 9.41 -15.66
C GLY A 111 -4.31 8.48 -16.85
N PHE A 112 -3.90 7.22 -16.76
CA PHE A 112 -4.02 6.24 -17.85
C PHE A 112 -4.76 4.99 -17.36
N VAL A 113 -5.58 4.44 -18.27
CA VAL A 113 -6.23 3.12 -18.11
C VAL A 113 -5.86 2.29 -19.33
N ASP A 114 -5.28 1.10 -19.12
CA ASP A 114 -4.75 0.23 -20.19
C ASP A 114 -3.81 0.99 -21.16
N GLY A 115 -2.96 1.88 -20.62
CA GLY A 115 -2.01 2.68 -21.39
C GLY A 115 -2.63 3.84 -22.20
N LYS A 116 -3.93 4.09 -22.09
CA LYS A 116 -4.64 5.18 -22.77
C LYS A 116 -5.02 6.26 -21.79
N SER A 117 -4.79 7.53 -22.13
CA SER A 117 -5.25 8.66 -21.32
C SER A 117 -6.74 8.55 -21.05
N SER A 118 -7.14 8.63 -19.77
CA SER A 118 -8.52 8.43 -19.37
C SER A 118 -8.82 9.17 -18.07
N ARG A 119 -9.98 9.80 -18.00
CA ARG A 119 -10.48 10.42 -16.77
C ARG A 119 -11.20 9.44 -15.85
N ARG A 120 -11.52 8.22 -16.32
CA ARG A 120 -12.32 7.25 -15.56
C ARG A 120 -11.73 6.96 -14.17
N ALA A 121 -10.42 6.73 -14.08
CA ALA A 121 -9.77 6.47 -12.80
C ALA A 121 -9.80 7.72 -11.91
N LEU A 122 -9.49 8.90 -12.46
CA LEU A 122 -9.54 10.17 -11.72
C LEU A 122 -10.94 10.42 -11.14
N ASP A 123 -11.98 10.28 -11.97
CA ASP A 123 -13.36 10.52 -11.56
C ASP A 123 -13.79 9.50 -10.48
N PHE A 124 -13.44 8.22 -10.65
CA PHE A 124 -13.70 7.17 -9.68
C PHE A 124 -13.04 7.43 -8.33
N PHE A 125 -11.72 7.66 -8.29
CA PHE A 125 -11.00 7.88 -7.04
C PHE A 125 -11.41 9.19 -6.36
N SER A 126 -11.77 10.22 -7.11
CA SER A 126 -12.29 11.47 -6.55
C SER A 126 -13.63 11.27 -5.83
N ALA A 127 -14.45 10.34 -6.30
CA ALA A 127 -15.77 10.07 -5.72
C ALA A 127 -15.74 9.05 -4.57
N HIS A 128 -14.81 8.10 -4.59
CA HIS A 128 -14.88 6.90 -3.74
C HIS A 128 -13.65 6.66 -2.85
N ALA A 129 -12.53 7.33 -3.09
CA ALA A 129 -11.32 7.10 -2.30
C ALA A 129 -11.10 8.19 -1.25
N ARG A 130 -10.63 7.78 -0.06
CA ARG A 130 -10.03 8.70 0.89
C ARG A 130 -8.63 9.05 0.41
N ARG A 131 -8.45 10.24 -0.09
CA ARG A 131 -7.18 10.69 -0.68
C ARG A 131 -6.26 11.27 0.37
N VAL A 132 -4.99 10.87 0.33
CA VAL A 132 -3.89 11.39 1.14
C VAL A 132 -2.85 11.99 0.20
N THR A 133 -2.62 13.28 0.30
CA THR A 133 -1.61 14.02 -0.50
C THR A 133 -0.53 14.66 0.38
N GLU A 134 -0.83 14.86 1.65
CA GLU A 134 0.12 15.43 2.61
C GLU A 134 1.34 14.53 2.76
N GLY A 135 2.52 15.13 2.73
CA GLY A 135 3.81 14.44 2.88
C GLY A 135 4.29 13.67 1.64
N VAL A 136 3.41 13.36 0.69
CA VAL A 136 3.71 12.44 -0.45
C VAL A 136 4.89 12.96 -1.28
N ASP A 137 4.93 14.26 -1.59
CA ASP A 137 6.02 14.86 -2.38
C ASP A 137 7.38 14.82 -1.66
N PHE A 138 7.37 14.61 -0.35
CA PHE A 138 8.55 14.47 0.50
C PHE A 138 8.81 13.03 0.93
N PHE A 139 8.07 12.06 0.39
CA PHE A 139 8.11 10.65 0.79
C PHE A 139 7.85 10.43 2.29
N ASP A 140 7.03 11.28 2.89
CA ASP A 140 6.52 11.13 4.25
C ASP A 140 5.11 10.52 4.18
N TYR A 141 4.95 9.30 4.69
CA TYR A 141 3.68 8.57 4.66
C TYR A 141 3.01 8.48 6.03
N ALA A 142 3.50 9.21 7.03
CA ALA A 142 2.84 9.27 8.33
C ALA A 142 1.35 9.63 8.21
N PRO A 143 0.92 10.60 7.36
CA PRO A 143 -0.50 10.89 7.17
C PRO A 143 -1.29 9.71 6.58
N ALA A 144 -0.69 8.91 5.69
CA ALA A 144 -1.33 7.71 5.14
C ALA A 144 -1.45 6.60 6.18
N VAL A 145 -0.39 6.42 6.98
CA VAL A 145 -0.39 5.49 8.12
C VAL A 145 -1.48 5.85 9.13
N ASP A 146 -1.62 7.13 9.48
CA ASP A 146 -2.65 7.61 10.41
C ASP A 146 -4.05 7.31 9.90
N VAL A 147 -4.30 7.53 8.60
CA VAL A 147 -5.56 7.17 7.96
C VAL A 147 -5.85 5.68 8.07
N LEU A 148 -4.87 4.83 7.77
CA LEU A 148 -5.02 3.38 7.83
C LEU A 148 -5.21 2.89 9.26
N CYS A 149 -4.50 3.48 10.24
CA CYS A 149 -4.71 3.17 11.66
C CYS A 149 -6.12 3.53 12.11
N ALA A 150 -6.64 4.69 11.70
CA ALA A 150 -8.02 5.11 11.98
C ALA A 150 -9.07 4.20 11.33
N LEU A 151 -8.72 3.51 10.25
CA LEU A 151 -9.55 2.49 9.60
C LEU A 151 -9.41 1.08 10.23
N GLY A 152 -8.61 0.95 11.30
CA GLY A 152 -8.39 -0.33 11.98
C GLY A 152 -7.45 -1.29 11.26
N CYS A 153 -6.59 -0.79 10.37
CA CYS A 153 -5.67 -1.63 9.59
C CYS A 153 -4.42 -2.08 10.38
N ARG A 154 -4.20 -1.54 11.59
CA ARG A 154 -3.08 -1.98 12.42
C ARG A 154 -3.29 -3.40 12.92
N THR A 155 -2.31 -4.26 12.68
CA THR A 155 -2.39 -5.69 13.04
C THR A 155 -2.17 -5.93 14.54
N VAL A 156 -1.27 -5.16 15.15
CA VAL A 156 -0.95 -5.23 16.57
C VAL A 156 -0.78 -3.82 17.12
N GLU A 157 -1.44 -3.55 18.24
CA GLU A 157 -1.24 -2.31 18.97
C GLU A 157 -0.09 -2.45 19.95
N THR A 158 0.74 -1.42 20.04
CA THR A 158 1.88 -1.34 20.95
C THR A 158 1.76 -0.08 21.81
N SER A 159 2.24 -0.15 23.06
CA SER A 159 2.19 0.99 23.99
C SER A 159 3.07 2.18 23.59
N SER A 160 4.01 1.95 22.68
CA SER A 160 4.89 2.97 22.10
C SER A 160 5.30 2.52 20.71
N PRO A 161 5.71 3.46 19.81
CA PRO A 161 6.22 3.09 18.49
C PRO A 161 7.41 2.12 18.57
N VAL A 162 7.34 1.02 17.86
CA VAL A 162 8.38 -0.03 17.81
C VAL A 162 8.68 -0.41 16.35
N PRO A 163 9.22 0.52 15.54
CA PRO A 163 9.41 0.30 14.11
C PRO A 163 10.34 -0.89 13.80
N GLN A 164 11.19 -1.29 14.76
CA GLN A 164 12.04 -2.46 14.62
C GLN A 164 11.30 -3.80 14.75
N ILE A 165 10.05 -3.80 15.21
CA ILE A 165 9.22 -5.00 15.26
C ILE A 165 8.32 -5.06 14.05
N LYS A 166 8.52 -6.07 13.22
CA LYS A 166 7.64 -6.34 12.08
C LYS A 166 6.64 -7.41 12.46
N VAL A 167 5.42 -7.24 11.97
CA VAL A 167 4.29 -8.11 12.30
C VAL A 167 3.78 -8.76 11.04
N HIS A 168 3.40 -10.02 11.15
CA HIS A 168 2.69 -10.74 10.11
C HIS A 168 1.62 -11.61 10.74
N ARG A 169 0.37 -11.49 10.27
CA ARG A 169 -0.78 -12.21 10.80
C ARG A 169 -1.30 -13.22 9.79
N ARG A 170 -1.62 -14.40 10.25
CA ARG A 170 -2.33 -15.43 9.47
C ARG A 170 -3.47 -16.02 10.30
N LEU A 171 -4.57 -16.27 9.63
CA LEU A 171 -5.68 -17.03 10.21
C LEU A 171 -5.55 -18.50 9.80
N TRP A 172 -5.44 -19.39 10.77
CA TRP A 172 -5.34 -20.83 10.55
C TRP A 172 -6.33 -21.54 11.45
N ASP A 173 -7.26 -22.30 10.87
CA ASP A 173 -8.26 -23.09 11.59
C ASP A 173 -9.01 -22.26 12.67
N GLY A 174 -9.44 -21.05 12.29
CA GLY A 174 -10.14 -20.11 13.18
C GLY A 174 -9.26 -19.49 14.28
N ARG A 175 -7.96 -19.72 14.25
CA ARG A 175 -7.00 -19.15 15.20
C ARG A 175 -6.10 -18.13 14.54
N ASP A 176 -5.85 -17.02 15.22
CA ASP A 176 -4.84 -16.07 14.81
C ASP A 176 -3.44 -16.58 15.15
N ILE A 177 -2.58 -16.59 14.14
CA ILE A 177 -1.15 -16.81 14.29
C ILE A 177 -0.47 -15.48 13.99
N VAL A 178 0.21 -14.89 14.97
CA VAL A 178 0.92 -13.64 14.83
C VAL A 178 2.42 -13.91 14.91
N PHE A 179 3.14 -13.55 13.85
CA PHE A 179 4.59 -13.62 13.79
C PHE A 179 5.16 -12.23 14.09
N LEU A 180 6.08 -12.18 15.04
CA LEU A 180 6.80 -10.98 15.42
C LEU A 180 8.29 -11.16 15.10
N ALA A 181 8.84 -10.28 14.29
CA ALA A 181 10.26 -10.28 13.95
C ALA A 181 10.91 -8.99 14.44
N ASN A 182 11.89 -9.12 15.35
CA ASN A 182 12.74 -8.01 15.74
C ASN A 182 13.90 -7.90 14.74
N ILE A 183 13.94 -6.79 13.99
CA ILE A 183 14.98 -6.49 13.02
C ILE A 183 16.05 -5.54 13.55
N SER A 184 16.02 -5.17 14.85
CA SER A 184 17.07 -4.37 15.46
C SER A 184 18.40 -5.13 15.43
N ARG A 185 19.49 -4.44 15.07
CA ARG A 185 20.82 -4.97 15.26
C ARG A 185 21.23 -4.71 16.71
N ARG A 186 21.67 -5.75 17.42
CA ARG A 186 22.47 -5.52 18.63
C ARG A 186 23.83 -5.00 18.14
N THR A 187 24.14 -3.75 18.44
CA THR A 187 25.50 -3.21 18.38
C THR A 187 26.25 -3.72 19.61
#